data_bda96921946407c7680641b9a6274b23
#
_entry.id   bda96921946407c7680641b9a6274b23
#
_cell.length_a   1.000
_cell.length_b   1.000
_cell.length_c   1.000
_cell.angle_alpha   90.00
_cell.angle_beta   90.00
_cell.angle_gamma   90.00
#
_symmetry.space_group_name_H-M   'P 1'
#
loop_
_entity.id
_entity.type
_entity.pdbx_description
1 polymer ?
#
loop_
_entity_poly.entity_id
_entity_poly.type
_entity_poly.pdbx_seq_one_letter_code
_entity_poly.pdbx_strand_id
1 'polypeptide(L)'
;MKITVVQPPYFAGEKPDETIARFLMNGLEKAEKDSLILLPEYSNAGGLSDPEKELAAMPRAKEMLKRAAQIAREKGAYVALNVLEERDGKIRNSTYLFNKQGEAAFIYDKIHLPPSELDLGVVPGKGACICDLDGIRFGFLTCYDVYFNEQIEYLASQKPDIILLPGYQRGEKTDILRAQTKLVAFRCNSVVAKASCSMNSDEKGGCSMIVAPDGTILQDMGKEIGSISAEVDPHAKYMRSAGFGGGMIRNDDFIKMGLRPDIFKNVKTMQKKGVAATKDPGFSDCIQPDIT
;
A
#
# COMPACT_ATOMS: atom_id res chain seq x y z
N MET A 1 11.85 14.71 -5.96
CA MET A 1 10.43 14.42 -6.29
C MET A 1 9.59 14.57 -5.04
N LYS A 2 8.50 15.31 -5.13
CA LYS A 2 7.53 15.39 -4.02
C LYS A 2 6.61 14.16 -4.03
N ILE A 3 6.52 13.45 -2.91
CA ILE A 3 5.54 12.37 -2.69
C ILE A 3 4.47 12.87 -1.74
N THR A 4 3.21 12.65 -2.08
CA THR A 4 2.05 12.99 -1.26
C THR A 4 1.24 11.72 -0.99
N VAL A 5 0.86 11.49 0.27
CA VAL A 5 -0.07 10.43 0.65
C VAL A 5 -1.32 11.04 1.27
N VAL A 6 -2.49 10.46 0.98
CA VAL A 6 -3.79 10.97 1.45
C VAL A 6 -4.38 9.97 2.44
N GLN A 7 -4.85 10.48 3.60
CA GLN A 7 -5.49 9.69 4.65
C GLN A 7 -6.92 10.18 4.88
N PRO A 8 -7.94 9.49 4.36
CA PRO A 8 -9.34 9.79 4.63
C PRO A 8 -9.73 9.28 6.02
N PRO A 9 -10.87 9.75 6.58
CA PRO A 9 -11.49 9.09 7.73
C PRO A 9 -12.05 7.71 7.31
N TYR A 10 -12.05 6.74 8.23
CA TYR A 10 -12.80 5.50 8.04
C TYR A 10 -14.29 5.70 8.33
N PHE A 11 -14.60 6.39 9.45
CA PHE A 11 -15.97 6.72 9.84
C PHE A 11 -16.39 8.04 9.19
N ALA A 12 -17.27 7.97 8.19
CA ALA A 12 -17.63 9.11 7.34
C ALA A 12 -19.16 9.25 7.15
N GLY A 13 -19.96 9.00 8.20
CA GLY A 13 -21.40 9.17 8.21
C GLY A 13 -22.19 8.02 7.57
N GLU A 14 -23.43 8.30 7.13
CA GLU A 14 -24.39 7.28 6.62
C GLU A 14 -23.96 6.65 5.29
N LYS A 15 -23.23 7.41 4.45
CA LYS A 15 -22.69 6.97 3.15
C LYS A 15 -21.17 7.15 3.14
N PRO A 16 -20.45 6.31 3.89
CA PRO A 16 -19.03 6.50 4.09
C PRO A 16 -18.24 6.40 2.79
N ASP A 17 -18.58 5.47 1.92
CA ASP A 17 -17.94 5.23 0.63
C ASP A 17 -18.04 6.42 -0.32
N GLU A 18 -19.21 7.06 -0.43
CA GLU A 18 -19.38 8.27 -1.23
C GLU A 18 -18.58 9.45 -0.65
N THR A 19 -18.63 9.62 0.66
CA THR A 19 -17.93 10.69 1.37
C THR A 19 -16.42 10.54 1.24
N ILE A 20 -15.91 9.32 1.43
CA ILE A 20 -14.48 9.00 1.31
C ILE A 20 -14.00 9.14 -0.13
N ALA A 21 -14.75 8.62 -1.11
CA ALA A 21 -14.39 8.77 -2.51
C ALA A 21 -14.28 10.24 -2.91
N ARG A 22 -15.25 11.09 -2.51
CA ARG A 22 -15.19 12.54 -2.75
C ARG A 22 -14.01 13.20 -2.05
N PHE A 23 -13.72 12.82 -0.79
CA PHE A 23 -12.55 13.31 -0.07
C PHE A 23 -11.24 12.98 -0.80
N LEU A 24 -11.11 11.73 -1.28
CA LEU A 24 -9.94 11.26 -2.00
C LEU A 24 -9.78 11.96 -3.35
N MET A 25 -10.88 12.15 -4.09
CA MET A 25 -10.84 12.87 -5.37
C MET A 25 -10.43 14.33 -5.19
N ASN A 26 -10.92 15.00 -4.14
CA ASN A 26 -10.45 16.34 -3.77
C ASN A 26 -8.97 16.33 -3.35
N GLY A 27 -8.52 15.25 -2.70
CA GLY A 27 -7.11 15.06 -2.33
C GLY A 27 -6.18 15.03 -3.53
N LEU A 28 -6.62 14.49 -4.67
CA LEU A 28 -5.83 14.43 -5.90
C LEU A 28 -5.48 15.82 -6.45
N GLU A 29 -6.28 16.85 -6.16
CA GLU A 29 -5.98 18.22 -6.59
C GLU A 29 -4.66 18.78 -6.00
N LYS A 30 -4.14 18.13 -4.96
CA LYS A 30 -2.83 18.46 -4.37
C LYS A 30 -1.64 17.92 -5.18
N ALA A 31 -1.90 17.14 -6.23
CA ALA A 31 -0.85 16.71 -7.15
C ALA A 31 -0.19 17.93 -7.80
N GLU A 32 1.13 17.89 -7.87
CA GLU A 32 1.98 18.94 -8.49
C GLU A 32 2.76 18.33 -9.65
N LYS A 33 3.28 19.20 -10.53
CA LYS A 33 4.09 18.74 -11.65
C LYS A 33 5.29 17.92 -11.15
N ASP A 34 5.55 16.81 -11.81
CA ASP A 34 6.65 15.87 -11.50
C ASP A 34 6.58 15.27 -10.08
N SER A 35 5.40 15.32 -9.41
CA SER A 35 5.15 14.69 -8.13
C SER A 35 4.49 13.32 -8.26
N LEU A 36 4.42 12.60 -7.15
CA LEU A 36 3.66 11.37 -6.98
C LEU A 36 2.60 11.56 -5.89
N ILE A 37 1.36 11.20 -6.17
CA ILE A 37 0.31 11.14 -5.15
C ILE A 37 -0.25 9.73 -5.03
N LEU A 38 -0.40 9.23 -3.79
CA LEU A 38 -0.91 7.91 -3.48
C LEU A 38 -2.18 8.00 -2.64
N LEU A 39 -3.23 7.30 -3.07
CA LEU A 39 -4.46 7.09 -2.32
C LEU A 39 -4.46 5.69 -1.66
N PRO A 40 -5.27 5.49 -0.58
CA PRO A 40 -5.31 4.22 0.15
C PRO A 40 -5.99 3.10 -0.63
N GLU A 41 -5.93 1.89 -0.06
CA GLU A 41 -6.67 0.73 -0.50
C GLU A 41 -8.18 0.95 -0.39
N TYR A 42 -8.96 0.33 -1.26
CA TYR A 42 -10.43 0.46 -1.33
C TYR A 42 -10.91 1.90 -1.47
N SER A 43 -10.22 2.71 -2.29
CA SER A 43 -10.58 4.12 -2.48
C SER A 43 -12.04 4.36 -2.88
N ASN A 44 -12.65 3.41 -3.61
CA ASN A 44 -14.05 3.48 -4.05
C ASN A 44 -15.05 2.85 -3.07
N ALA A 45 -14.57 2.03 -2.12
CA ALA A 45 -15.40 1.30 -1.15
C ALA A 45 -15.00 1.60 0.31
N GLY A 46 -14.27 2.68 0.54
CA GLY A 46 -13.78 3.06 1.86
C GLY A 46 -14.90 3.24 2.88
N GLY A 47 -14.64 2.82 4.13
CA GLY A 47 -15.59 2.93 5.24
C GLY A 47 -16.68 1.87 5.26
N LEU A 48 -16.75 1.00 4.25
CA LEU A 48 -17.67 -0.12 4.22
C LEU A 48 -17.09 -1.34 4.96
N SER A 49 -17.96 -2.15 5.54
CA SER A 49 -17.64 -3.42 6.19
C SER A 49 -18.68 -4.51 5.88
N ASP A 50 -19.59 -4.21 4.97
CA ASP A 50 -20.66 -5.10 4.53
C ASP A 50 -20.33 -5.55 3.10
N PRO A 51 -20.22 -6.89 2.85
CA PRO A 51 -19.83 -7.43 1.54
C PRO A 51 -20.72 -6.97 0.39
N GLU A 52 -22.03 -6.90 0.58
CA GLU A 52 -22.98 -6.49 -0.47
C GLU A 52 -22.76 -5.02 -0.82
N LYS A 53 -22.52 -4.17 0.17
CA LYS A 53 -22.23 -2.75 -0.03
C LYS A 53 -20.87 -2.52 -0.70
N GLU A 54 -19.85 -3.31 -0.33
CA GLU A 54 -18.53 -3.27 -0.99
C GLU A 54 -18.65 -3.61 -2.48
N LEU A 55 -19.40 -4.68 -2.82
CA LEU A 55 -19.68 -5.05 -4.21
C LEU A 55 -20.50 -3.97 -4.95
N ALA A 56 -21.49 -3.39 -4.29
CA ALA A 56 -22.30 -2.30 -4.86
C ALA A 56 -21.49 -1.02 -5.14
N ALA A 57 -20.36 -0.82 -4.46
CA ALA A 57 -19.46 0.30 -4.67
C ALA A 57 -18.48 0.13 -5.85
N MET A 58 -18.32 -1.09 -6.38
CA MET A 58 -17.38 -1.38 -7.48
C MET A 58 -17.57 -0.47 -8.72
N PRO A 59 -18.78 -0.16 -9.20
CA PRO A 59 -18.95 0.70 -10.38
C PRO A 59 -18.31 2.09 -10.25
N ARG A 60 -18.17 2.61 -9.01
CA ARG A 60 -17.51 3.89 -8.73
C ARG A 60 -16.01 3.87 -9.10
N ALA A 61 -15.39 2.69 -9.12
CA ALA A 61 -13.98 2.57 -9.52
C ALA A 61 -13.71 3.22 -10.88
N LYS A 62 -14.59 3.01 -11.85
CA LYS A 62 -14.44 3.55 -13.20
C LYS A 62 -14.40 5.09 -13.23
N GLU A 63 -15.24 5.74 -12.43
CA GLU A 63 -15.26 7.19 -12.30
C GLU A 63 -13.97 7.71 -11.65
N MET A 64 -13.55 7.07 -10.55
CA MET A 64 -12.36 7.45 -9.82
C MET A 64 -11.08 7.27 -10.65
N LEU A 65 -10.96 6.16 -11.39
CA LEU A 65 -9.85 5.90 -12.31
C LEU A 65 -9.80 6.94 -13.43
N LYS A 66 -10.97 7.30 -14.01
CA LYS A 66 -11.07 8.37 -15.03
C LYS A 66 -10.60 9.72 -14.48
N ARG A 67 -11.02 10.09 -13.25
CA ARG A 67 -10.59 11.34 -12.61
C ARG A 67 -9.10 11.32 -12.28
N ALA A 68 -8.58 10.22 -11.78
CA ALA A 68 -7.15 10.04 -11.52
C ALA A 68 -6.30 10.22 -12.79
N ALA A 69 -6.71 9.59 -13.89
CA ALA A 69 -6.06 9.75 -15.20
C ALA A 69 -6.08 11.21 -15.69
N GLN A 70 -7.22 11.90 -15.49
CA GLN A 70 -7.37 13.31 -15.84
C GLN A 70 -6.43 14.20 -15.04
N ILE A 71 -6.38 14.04 -13.70
CA ILE A 71 -5.48 14.79 -12.80
C ILE A 71 -4.02 14.52 -13.15
N ALA A 72 -3.65 13.25 -13.38
CA ALA A 72 -2.29 12.90 -13.77
C ALA A 72 -1.83 13.69 -15.00
N ARG A 73 -2.69 13.79 -16.02
CA ARG A 73 -2.44 14.57 -17.25
C ARG A 73 -2.42 16.08 -17.01
N GLU A 74 -3.44 16.61 -16.33
CA GLU A 74 -3.58 18.05 -16.09
C GLU A 74 -2.44 18.62 -15.26
N LYS A 75 -2.00 17.86 -14.25
CA LYS A 75 -0.92 18.26 -13.34
C LYS A 75 0.48 17.85 -13.82
N GLY A 76 0.59 16.92 -14.79
CA GLY A 76 1.85 16.31 -15.18
C GLY A 76 2.49 15.53 -14.03
N ALA A 77 1.69 14.76 -13.30
CA ALA A 77 2.06 14.04 -12.08
C ALA A 77 1.84 12.53 -12.22
N TYR A 78 2.51 11.73 -11.40
CA TYR A 78 2.15 10.34 -11.18
C TYR A 78 1.00 10.27 -10.18
N VAL A 79 -0.02 9.48 -10.49
CA VAL A 79 -1.15 9.24 -9.59
C VAL A 79 -1.30 7.74 -9.38
N ALA A 80 -1.31 7.32 -8.12
CA ALA A 80 -1.56 5.94 -7.76
C ALA A 80 -2.78 5.83 -6.85
N LEU A 81 -3.68 4.91 -7.15
CA LEU A 81 -4.82 4.60 -6.30
C LEU A 81 -5.19 3.13 -6.40
N ASN A 82 -5.78 2.63 -5.31
CA ASN A 82 -6.27 1.27 -5.25
C ASN A 82 -7.80 1.26 -5.26
N VAL A 83 -8.38 0.31 -5.99
CA VAL A 83 -9.83 0.13 -6.12
C VAL A 83 -10.23 -1.34 -6.06
N LEU A 84 -11.45 -1.60 -5.60
CA LEU A 84 -12.16 -2.85 -5.80
C LEU A 84 -12.96 -2.73 -7.10
N GLU A 85 -12.73 -3.61 -8.05
CA GLU A 85 -13.33 -3.54 -9.38
C GLU A 85 -13.68 -4.91 -9.93
N GLU A 86 -14.60 -4.95 -10.90
CA GLU A 86 -14.76 -6.08 -11.81
C GLU A 86 -13.98 -5.81 -13.10
N ARG A 87 -13.05 -6.71 -13.43
CA ARG A 87 -12.27 -6.69 -14.67
C ARG A 87 -12.17 -8.10 -15.23
N ASP A 88 -12.53 -8.26 -16.52
CA ASP A 88 -12.55 -9.54 -17.22
C ASP A 88 -13.40 -10.61 -16.50
N GLY A 89 -14.57 -10.21 -15.97
CA GLY A 89 -15.49 -11.08 -15.24
C GLY A 89 -14.96 -11.58 -13.89
N LYS A 90 -13.97 -10.88 -13.31
CA LYS A 90 -13.37 -11.23 -12.01
C LYS A 90 -13.32 -10.02 -11.11
N ILE A 91 -13.62 -10.22 -9.83
CA ILE A 91 -13.44 -9.20 -8.82
C ILE A 91 -11.95 -9.10 -8.49
N ARG A 92 -11.41 -7.88 -8.52
CA ARG A 92 -9.99 -7.57 -8.28
C ARG A 92 -9.83 -6.47 -7.23
N ASN A 93 -8.82 -6.60 -6.41
CA ASN A 93 -8.27 -5.53 -5.61
C ASN A 93 -7.02 -5.01 -6.34
N SER A 94 -7.13 -3.87 -7.02
CA SER A 94 -6.13 -3.42 -7.99
C SER A 94 -5.57 -2.06 -7.65
N THR A 95 -4.26 -1.92 -7.66
CA THR A 95 -3.55 -0.63 -7.57
C THR A 95 -3.11 -0.19 -8.96
N TYR A 96 -3.61 0.95 -9.39
CA TYR A 96 -3.27 1.60 -10.66
C TYR A 96 -2.17 2.63 -10.43
N LEU A 97 -1.21 2.67 -11.33
CA LEU A 97 -0.24 3.76 -11.47
C LEU A 97 -0.46 4.45 -12.81
N PHE A 98 -0.87 5.71 -12.78
CA PHE A 98 -0.98 6.58 -13.95
C PHE A 98 0.30 7.36 -14.17
N ASN A 99 0.75 7.42 -15.43
CA ASN A 99 1.85 8.27 -15.85
C ASN A 99 1.42 9.74 -16.00
N LYS A 100 2.36 10.62 -16.28
CA LYS A 100 2.14 12.06 -16.44
C LYS A 100 1.28 12.43 -17.66
N GLN A 101 1.02 11.49 -18.56
CA GLN A 101 0.12 11.62 -19.70
C GLN A 101 -1.31 11.17 -19.36
N GLY A 102 -1.53 10.64 -18.14
CA GLY A 102 -2.81 10.11 -17.69
C GLY A 102 -3.13 8.72 -18.25
N GLU A 103 -2.12 7.98 -18.67
CA GLU A 103 -2.28 6.59 -19.11
C GLU A 103 -2.01 5.67 -17.92
N ALA A 104 -2.75 4.57 -17.81
CA ALA A 104 -2.47 3.53 -16.83
C ALA A 104 -1.20 2.79 -17.22
N ALA A 105 -0.06 3.24 -16.66
CA ALA A 105 1.25 2.67 -16.95
C ALA A 105 1.42 1.28 -16.35
N PHE A 106 0.77 1.02 -15.21
CA PHE A 106 0.81 -0.28 -14.55
C PHE A 106 -0.44 -0.53 -13.71
N ILE A 107 -0.81 -1.81 -13.62
CA ILE A 107 -1.89 -2.30 -12.77
C ILE A 107 -1.34 -3.47 -11.95
N TYR A 108 -1.35 -3.31 -10.63
CA TYR A 108 -0.99 -4.35 -9.69
C TYR A 108 -2.24 -4.95 -9.06
N ASP A 109 -2.53 -6.20 -9.33
CA ASP A 109 -3.56 -6.97 -8.63
C ASP A 109 -2.96 -7.56 -7.36
N LYS A 110 -3.57 -7.32 -6.21
CA LYS A 110 -3.14 -7.81 -4.91
C LYS A 110 -2.94 -9.31 -4.92
N ILE A 111 -1.77 -9.76 -4.46
CA ILE A 111 -1.36 -11.17 -4.53
C ILE A 111 -1.87 -11.94 -3.31
N HIS A 112 -1.69 -11.39 -2.10
CA HIS A 112 -2.11 -12.03 -0.87
C HIS A 112 -3.44 -11.45 -0.40
N LEU A 113 -4.45 -12.30 -0.37
CA LEU A 113 -5.81 -11.92 0.01
C LEU A 113 -6.13 -12.43 1.43
N PRO A 114 -6.60 -11.57 2.34
CA PRO A 114 -7.15 -12.03 3.61
C PRO A 114 -8.44 -12.83 3.39
N PRO A 115 -8.88 -13.65 4.36
CA PRO A 115 -10.09 -14.44 4.23
C PRO A 115 -11.32 -13.65 3.81
N SER A 116 -11.50 -12.42 4.31
CA SER A 116 -12.62 -11.56 3.96
C SER A 116 -12.69 -11.21 2.46
N GLU A 117 -11.53 -11.02 1.81
CA GLU A 117 -11.49 -10.77 0.37
C GLU A 117 -11.74 -12.03 -0.44
N LEU A 118 -11.29 -13.20 0.04
CA LEU A 118 -11.60 -14.48 -0.57
C LEU A 118 -13.10 -14.78 -0.49
N ASP A 119 -13.74 -14.51 0.66
CA ASP A 119 -15.17 -14.67 0.86
C ASP A 119 -15.98 -13.70 -0.03
N LEU A 120 -15.45 -12.52 -0.31
CA LEU A 120 -16.02 -11.54 -1.25
C LEU A 120 -15.88 -11.99 -2.72
N GLY A 121 -15.10 -13.03 -3.00
CA GLY A 121 -14.84 -13.54 -4.35
C GLY A 121 -13.72 -12.82 -5.09
N VAL A 122 -12.88 -12.07 -4.38
CA VAL A 122 -11.69 -11.43 -4.99
C VAL A 122 -10.73 -12.52 -5.47
N VAL A 123 -10.24 -12.37 -6.68
CA VAL A 123 -9.28 -13.31 -7.29
C VAL A 123 -7.85 -12.75 -7.12
N PRO A 124 -6.91 -13.54 -6.56
CA PRO A 124 -5.54 -13.08 -6.35
C PRO A 124 -4.82 -12.76 -7.66
N GLY A 125 -3.94 -11.76 -7.59
CA GLY A 125 -3.02 -11.42 -8.67
C GLY A 125 -2.01 -12.53 -8.94
N LYS A 126 -1.51 -12.58 -10.16
CA LYS A 126 -0.47 -13.53 -10.61
C LYS A 126 0.69 -12.81 -11.31
N GLY A 127 0.60 -11.50 -11.40
CA GLY A 127 1.53 -10.68 -12.16
C GLY A 127 2.75 -10.20 -11.38
N ALA A 128 3.56 -9.43 -12.06
CA ALA A 128 4.68 -8.73 -11.45
C ALA A 128 4.19 -7.66 -10.48
N CYS A 129 5.00 -7.37 -9.46
CA CYS A 129 4.81 -6.26 -8.55
C CYS A 129 5.90 -5.18 -8.73
N ILE A 130 6.40 -5.03 -9.95
CA ILE A 130 7.45 -4.08 -10.37
C ILE A 130 7.05 -3.43 -11.69
N CYS A 131 7.28 -2.13 -11.80
CA CYS A 131 7.11 -1.35 -13.02
C CYS A 131 8.26 -0.35 -13.17
N ASP A 132 8.91 -0.34 -14.33
CA ASP A 132 9.86 0.71 -14.69
C ASP A 132 9.12 1.81 -15.48
N LEU A 133 9.16 3.05 -14.97
CA LEU A 133 8.49 4.19 -15.57
C LEU A 133 9.33 5.46 -15.41
N ASP A 134 9.66 6.12 -16.50
CA ASP A 134 10.43 7.38 -16.55
C ASP A 134 11.74 7.32 -15.76
N GLY A 135 12.43 6.16 -15.79
CA GLY A 135 13.69 5.94 -15.08
C GLY A 135 13.53 5.62 -13.58
N ILE A 136 12.33 5.57 -13.06
CA ILE A 136 12.02 5.18 -11.67
C ILE A 136 11.47 3.76 -11.66
N ARG A 137 12.01 2.90 -10.80
CA ARG A 137 11.51 1.55 -10.57
C ARG A 137 10.53 1.53 -9.42
N PHE A 138 9.24 1.35 -9.72
CA PHE A 138 8.17 1.25 -8.73
C PHE A 138 7.95 -0.20 -8.31
N GLY A 139 7.86 -0.42 -7.00
CA GLY A 139 7.41 -1.67 -6.39
C GLY A 139 6.01 -1.51 -5.81
N PHE A 140 5.26 -2.61 -5.74
CA PHE A 140 3.87 -2.62 -5.27
C PHE A 140 3.65 -3.64 -4.18
N LEU A 141 3.01 -3.20 -3.11
CA LEU A 141 2.40 -3.99 -2.04
C LEU A 141 1.03 -3.39 -1.76
N THR A 142 0.06 -4.21 -1.39
CA THR A 142 -1.24 -3.71 -0.93
C THR A 142 -1.62 -4.37 0.40
N CYS A 143 -1.73 -3.55 1.47
CA CYS A 143 -2.28 -3.94 2.77
C CYS A 143 -1.69 -5.27 3.30
N TYR A 144 -2.43 -6.37 3.12
CA TYR A 144 -2.08 -7.72 3.61
C TYR A 144 -0.78 -8.28 3.03
N ASP A 145 -0.35 -7.83 1.84
CA ASP A 145 0.92 -8.25 1.25
C ASP A 145 2.13 -8.00 2.17
N VAL A 146 2.06 -6.98 3.03
CA VAL A 146 3.16 -6.59 3.92
C VAL A 146 3.52 -7.67 4.97
N TYR A 147 2.62 -8.62 5.22
CA TYR A 147 2.88 -9.73 6.14
C TYR A 147 3.74 -10.85 5.53
N PHE A 148 3.93 -10.87 4.21
CA PHE A 148 4.55 -11.97 3.48
C PHE A 148 5.98 -11.66 3.08
N ASN A 149 6.91 -12.26 3.81
CA ASN A 149 8.34 -12.08 3.57
C ASN A 149 8.77 -12.45 2.15
N GLU A 150 8.12 -13.43 1.52
CA GLU A 150 8.44 -13.87 0.16
C GLU A 150 8.26 -12.75 -0.88
N GLN A 151 7.22 -11.92 -0.74
CA GLN A 151 7.03 -10.79 -1.63
C GLN A 151 8.00 -9.65 -1.34
N ILE A 152 8.30 -9.40 -0.05
CA ILE A 152 9.30 -8.41 0.36
C ILE A 152 10.70 -8.81 -0.15
N GLU A 153 11.07 -10.10 -0.03
CA GLU A 153 12.34 -10.62 -0.56
C GLU A 153 12.40 -10.50 -2.10
N TYR A 154 11.29 -10.81 -2.77
CA TYR A 154 11.21 -10.62 -4.21
C TYR A 154 11.43 -9.15 -4.57
N LEU A 155 10.72 -8.21 -3.93
CA LEU A 155 10.90 -6.78 -4.15
C LEU A 155 12.34 -6.34 -3.88
N ALA A 156 12.93 -6.74 -2.76
CA ALA A 156 14.33 -6.44 -2.45
C ALA A 156 15.30 -6.93 -3.54
N SER A 157 15.02 -8.11 -4.13
CA SER A 157 15.82 -8.65 -5.24
C SER A 157 15.71 -7.83 -6.53
N GLN A 158 14.56 -7.17 -6.74
CA GLN A 158 14.27 -6.34 -7.91
C GLN A 158 14.77 -4.89 -7.75
N LYS A 159 15.22 -4.51 -6.55
CA LYS A 159 15.82 -3.20 -6.24
C LYS A 159 14.94 -2.00 -6.65
N PRO A 160 13.68 -1.92 -6.18
CA PRO A 160 12.82 -0.77 -6.50
C PRO A 160 13.41 0.54 -5.95
N ASP A 161 13.00 1.63 -6.54
CA ASP A 161 13.32 2.98 -6.05
C ASP A 161 12.26 3.45 -5.06
N ILE A 162 10.99 3.29 -5.44
CA ILE A 162 9.83 3.67 -4.63
C ILE A 162 8.90 2.46 -4.52
N ILE A 163 8.42 2.16 -3.31
CA ILE A 163 7.37 1.16 -3.07
C ILE A 163 6.08 1.89 -2.72
N LEU A 164 5.02 1.58 -3.47
CA LEU A 164 3.65 2.03 -3.23
C LEU A 164 2.94 1.01 -2.35
N LEU A 165 2.44 1.45 -1.19
CA LEU A 165 1.78 0.62 -0.20
C LEU A 165 0.42 1.22 0.19
N PRO A 166 -0.61 1.14 -0.67
CA PRO A 166 -1.96 1.41 -0.24
C PRO A 166 -2.41 0.37 0.77
N GLY A 167 -3.07 0.79 1.84
CA GLY A 167 -3.48 -0.09 2.92
C GLY A 167 -4.86 0.26 3.49
N TYR A 168 -5.47 -0.73 4.15
CA TYR A 168 -6.76 -0.65 4.84
C TYR A 168 -6.72 -1.42 6.16
N GLN A 169 -5.55 -1.36 6.84
CA GLN A 169 -5.27 -2.09 8.08
C GLN A 169 -5.94 -1.39 9.28
N ARG A 170 -7.24 -1.61 9.46
CA ARG A 170 -8.09 -0.91 10.45
C ARG A 170 -7.83 -1.30 11.91
N GLY A 171 -7.55 -2.57 12.15
CA GLY A 171 -7.36 -3.14 13.49
C GLY A 171 -5.91 -3.27 13.92
N GLU A 172 -4.95 -3.00 13.05
CA GLU A 172 -3.53 -3.17 13.38
C GLU A 172 -3.03 -2.02 14.26
N LYS A 173 -2.21 -2.37 15.25
CA LYS A 173 -1.58 -1.38 16.15
C LYS A 173 -0.68 -0.42 15.39
N THR A 174 -0.71 0.85 15.76
CA THR A 174 0.07 1.91 15.10
C THR A 174 1.57 1.61 15.09
N ASP A 175 2.11 1.06 16.18
CA ASP A 175 3.53 0.69 16.26
C ASP A 175 3.89 -0.45 15.29
N ILE A 176 2.98 -1.42 15.09
CA ILE A 176 3.17 -2.49 14.11
C ILE A 176 3.14 -1.92 12.69
N LEU A 177 2.20 -1.02 12.38
CA LEU A 177 2.12 -0.36 11.08
C LEU A 177 3.41 0.40 10.74
N ARG A 178 3.97 1.13 11.73
CA ARG A 178 5.26 1.81 11.59
C ARG A 178 6.40 0.83 11.40
N ALA A 179 6.47 -0.21 12.23
CA ALA A 179 7.52 -1.23 12.17
C ALA A 179 7.53 -1.95 10.81
N GLN A 180 6.37 -2.38 10.31
CA GLN A 180 6.21 -3.02 9.01
C GLN A 180 6.71 -2.12 7.88
N THR A 181 6.27 -0.85 7.84
CA THR A 181 6.64 0.08 6.78
C THR A 181 8.14 0.41 6.80
N LYS A 182 8.71 0.62 7.99
CA LYS A 182 10.15 0.82 8.18
C LYS A 182 10.95 -0.40 7.72
N LEU A 183 10.47 -1.61 8.07
CA LEU A 183 11.14 -2.85 7.69
C LEU A 183 11.15 -3.05 6.18
N VAL A 184 10.03 -2.79 5.50
CA VAL A 184 9.95 -2.84 4.03
C VAL A 184 10.96 -1.87 3.41
N ALA A 185 10.97 -0.59 3.85
CA ALA A 185 11.90 0.42 3.35
C ALA A 185 13.36 -0.01 3.52
N PHE A 186 13.71 -0.47 4.73
CA PHE A 186 15.06 -0.90 5.08
C PHE A 186 15.52 -2.15 4.30
N ARG A 187 14.65 -3.16 4.17
CA ARG A 187 15.00 -4.42 3.48
C ARG A 187 15.10 -4.25 1.97
N CYS A 188 14.18 -3.49 1.38
CA CYS A 188 14.19 -3.22 -0.06
C CYS A 188 15.15 -2.10 -0.44
N ASN A 189 15.69 -1.36 0.55
CA ASN A 189 16.53 -0.19 0.34
C ASN A 189 15.85 0.85 -0.59
N SER A 190 14.59 1.16 -0.28
CA SER A 190 13.69 1.93 -1.14
C SER A 190 12.91 2.96 -0.33
N VAL A 191 12.51 4.05 -0.96
CA VAL A 191 11.49 4.93 -0.39
C VAL A 191 10.16 4.17 -0.33
N VAL A 192 9.42 4.24 0.78
CA VAL A 192 8.07 3.68 0.88
C VAL A 192 7.06 4.78 1.09
N ALA A 193 6.06 4.85 0.21
CA ALA A 193 4.87 5.66 0.37
C ALA A 193 3.71 4.76 0.81
N LYS A 194 3.24 4.93 2.05
CA LYS A 194 2.08 4.21 2.61
C LYS A 194 0.90 5.16 2.72
N ALA A 195 -0.24 4.82 2.12
CA ALA A 195 -1.51 5.50 2.31
C ALA A 195 -2.52 4.55 2.98
N SER A 196 -3.24 5.01 3.99
CA SER A 196 -4.21 4.23 4.76
C SER A 196 -5.39 5.11 5.16
N CYS A 197 -6.38 4.58 5.88
CA CYS A 197 -7.51 5.35 6.42
C CYS A 197 -7.32 5.59 7.93
N SER A 198 -7.76 6.76 8.39
CA SER A 198 -7.76 7.09 9.82
C SER A 198 -8.90 6.36 10.54
N MET A 199 -8.56 5.68 11.63
CA MET A 199 -9.53 5.12 12.57
C MET A 199 -9.85 6.09 13.72
N ASN A 200 -9.35 7.35 13.64
CA ASN A 200 -9.44 8.33 14.72
C ASN A 200 -8.92 7.79 16.08
N SER A 201 -7.87 6.98 16.03
CA SER A 201 -7.28 6.30 17.20
C SER A 201 -5.77 6.40 17.18
N ASP A 202 -5.18 6.65 18.35
CA ASP A 202 -3.72 6.64 18.53
C ASP A 202 -3.17 5.19 18.61
N GLU A 203 -4.04 4.20 18.82
CA GLU A 203 -3.64 2.82 19.07
C GLU A 203 -3.66 1.95 17.80
N LYS A 204 -4.55 2.25 16.84
CA LYS A 204 -4.78 1.37 15.67
C LYS A 204 -5.15 2.14 14.42
N GLY A 205 -4.84 1.55 13.28
CA GLY A 205 -5.13 2.09 11.95
C GLY A 205 -4.35 3.36 11.64
N GLY A 206 -4.73 4.06 10.58
CA GLY A 206 -4.04 5.29 10.15
C GLY A 206 -2.61 5.06 9.72
N CYS A 207 -1.72 5.94 10.19
CA CYS A 207 -0.29 5.89 9.92
C CYS A 207 0.05 5.88 8.42
N SER A 208 -0.64 6.74 7.63
CA SER A 208 -0.12 7.08 6.31
C SER A 208 1.22 7.76 6.49
N MET A 209 2.26 7.29 5.77
CA MET A 209 3.61 7.76 6.02
C MET A 209 4.49 7.67 4.78
N ILE A 210 5.59 8.42 4.80
CA ILE A 210 6.67 8.37 3.83
C ILE A 210 7.94 8.00 4.57
N VAL A 211 8.59 6.93 4.16
CA VAL A 211 9.75 6.35 4.85
C VAL A 211 10.94 6.28 3.90
N ALA A 212 12.09 6.74 4.37
CA ALA A 212 13.36 6.70 3.63
C ALA A 212 13.99 5.29 3.61
N PRO A 213 14.93 5.00 2.70
CA PRO A 213 15.55 3.68 2.55
C PRO A 213 16.27 3.13 3.78
N ASP A 214 16.68 3.98 4.71
CA ASP A 214 17.29 3.60 6.00
C ASP A 214 16.26 3.28 7.10
N GLY A 215 14.95 3.38 6.79
CA GLY A 215 13.86 3.21 7.74
C GLY A 215 13.51 4.46 8.53
N THR A 216 14.11 5.62 8.21
CA THR A 216 13.72 6.91 8.81
C THR A 216 12.33 7.33 8.32
N ILE A 217 11.41 7.59 9.24
CA ILE A 217 10.10 8.13 8.91
C ILE A 217 10.27 9.62 8.60
N LEU A 218 10.04 10.00 7.34
CA LEU A 218 10.11 11.40 6.89
C LEU A 218 8.84 12.16 7.27
N GLN A 219 7.70 11.50 7.16
CA GLN A 219 6.38 12.04 7.53
C GLN A 219 5.48 10.90 8.03
N ASP A 220 4.64 11.16 9.03
CA ASP A 220 3.65 10.23 9.59
C ASP A 220 2.40 11.00 10.01
N MET A 221 1.25 10.58 9.53
CA MET A 221 -0.04 11.21 9.89
C MET A 221 -0.61 10.71 11.21
N GLY A 222 -0.13 9.57 11.75
CA GLY A 222 -0.79 8.97 12.89
C GLY A 222 -2.29 8.77 12.62
N LYS A 223 -3.14 9.38 13.45
CA LYS A 223 -4.61 9.37 13.31
C LYS A 223 -5.19 10.52 12.49
N GLU A 224 -4.39 11.51 12.13
CA GLU A 224 -4.88 12.74 11.51
C GLU A 224 -5.49 12.47 10.13
N ILE A 225 -6.47 13.30 9.74
CA ILE A 225 -7.17 13.20 8.44
C ILE A 225 -6.62 14.30 7.53
N GLY A 226 -6.32 13.97 6.29
CA GLY A 226 -5.79 14.94 5.34
C GLY A 226 -4.77 14.36 4.38
N SER A 227 -3.67 15.05 4.21
CA SER A 227 -2.52 14.58 3.42
C SER A 227 -1.22 15.14 3.95
N ILE A 228 -0.14 14.37 3.79
CA ILE A 228 1.23 14.80 4.06
C ILE A 228 2.08 14.62 2.83
N SER A 229 3.18 15.36 2.78
CA SER A 229 4.13 15.29 1.67
C SER A 229 5.56 15.35 2.18
N ALA A 230 6.47 14.70 1.42
CA ALA A 230 7.90 14.83 1.61
C ALA A 230 8.60 14.95 0.27
N GLU A 231 9.68 15.74 0.23
CA GLU A 231 10.62 15.74 -0.88
C GLU A 231 11.59 14.58 -0.71
N VAL A 232 11.74 13.78 -1.75
CA VAL A 232 12.66 12.63 -1.77
C VAL A 232 13.51 12.65 -3.06
N ASP A 233 14.70 12.08 -2.96
CA ASP A 233 15.41 11.58 -4.14
C ASP A 233 14.92 10.14 -4.37
N PRO A 234 14.21 9.84 -5.48
CA PRO A 234 13.72 8.50 -5.75
C PRO A 234 14.85 7.45 -5.83
N HIS A 235 16.05 7.88 -6.23
CA HIS A 235 17.22 7.00 -6.35
C HIS A 235 18.08 6.92 -5.09
N ALA A 236 17.68 7.60 -4.01
CA ALA A 236 18.40 7.52 -2.74
C ALA A 236 18.47 6.06 -2.26
N LYS A 237 19.65 5.66 -1.80
CA LYS A 237 19.90 4.33 -1.23
C LYS A 237 20.67 4.45 0.07
N TYR A 238 20.27 3.66 1.04
CA TYR A 238 21.01 3.53 2.29
C TYR A 238 22.28 2.70 2.05
N MET A 239 23.41 3.31 2.33
CA MET A 239 24.75 2.71 2.19
C MET A 239 25.31 2.39 3.57
N ARG A 240 25.98 1.27 3.70
CA ARG A 240 26.64 0.87 4.95
C ARG A 240 28.01 0.23 4.70
N SER A 241 28.84 0.18 5.74
CA SER A 241 30.13 -0.49 5.65
C SER A 241 29.97 -1.99 5.43
N ALA A 242 30.74 -2.55 4.51
CA ALA A 242 30.79 -3.99 4.24
C ALA A 242 31.52 -4.79 5.34
N GLY A 243 32.18 -4.13 6.30
CA GLY A 243 32.94 -4.72 7.40
C GLY A 243 34.13 -3.86 7.78
N PHE A 244 35.03 -4.42 8.62
CA PHE A 244 36.25 -3.72 9.07
C PHE A 244 37.18 -3.41 7.88
N GLY A 245 37.37 -2.11 7.58
CA GLY A 245 38.18 -1.68 6.44
C GLY A 245 37.58 -1.91 5.06
N GLY A 246 36.33 -2.39 4.99
CA GLY A 246 35.58 -2.55 3.75
C GLY A 246 34.99 -1.24 3.22
N GLY A 247 34.74 -1.20 1.91
CA GLY A 247 34.03 -0.08 1.27
C GLY A 247 32.56 -0.01 1.67
N MET A 248 31.89 1.07 1.24
CA MET A 248 30.45 1.23 1.41
C MET A 248 29.71 0.40 0.36
N ILE A 249 28.70 -0.35 0.80
CA ILE A 249 27.80 -1.13 -0.07
C ILE A 249 26.35 -0.80 0.22
N ARG A 250 25.47 -1.09 -0.72
CA ARG A 250 24.03 -0.94 -0.54
C ARG A 250 23.53 -1.87 0.56
N ASN A 251 22.58 -1.41 1.38
CA ASN A 251 22.03 -2.19 2.48
C ASN A 251 21.35 -3.49 2.03
N ASP A 252 20.62 -3.46 0.91
CA ASP A 252 19.98 -4.64 0.30
C ASP A 252 21.01 -5.69 -0.13
N ASP A 253 22.15 -5.28 -0.71
CA ASP A 253 23.26 -6.18 -1.07
C ASP A 253 23.94 -6.74 0.19
N PHE A 254 24.12 -5.92 1.24
CA PHE A 254 24.66 -6.39 2.53
C PHE A 254 23.80 -7.47 3.17
N ILE A 255 22.48 -7.30 3.19
CA ILE A 255 21.54 -8.31 3.69
C ILE A 255 21.62 -9.57 2.82
N LYS A 256 21.65 -9.42 1.49
CA LYS A 256 21.72 -10.54 0.55
C LYS A 256 22.97 -11.42 0.76
N MET A 257 24.11 -10.82 1.08
CA MET A 257 25.36 -11.56 1.37
C MET A 257 25.23 -12.49 2.58
N GLY A 258 24.37 -12.19 3.54
CA GLY A 258 24.14 -12.99 4.75
C GLY A 258 23.08 -14.08 4.60
N LEU A 259 22.40 -14.19 3.45
CA LEU A 259 21.37 -15.21 3.25
C LEU A 259 21.96 -16.62 3.27
N ARG A 260 21.28 -17.55 3.92
CA ARG A 260 21.69 -18.95 4.07
C ARG A 260 20.64 -19.91 3.46
N PRO A 261 20.43 -19.86 2.12
CA PRO A 261 19.47 -20.73 1.45
C PRO A 261 19.86 -22.22 1.53
N ASP A 262 21.13 -22.51 1.81
CA ASP A 262 21.65 -23.84 2.09
C ASP A 262 21.06 -24.48 3.35
N ILE A 263 20.80 -23.67 4.39
CA ILE A 263 20.23 -24.11 5.67
C ILE A 263 18.69 -24.11 5.63
N PHE A 264 18.08 -23.06 5.05
CA PHE A 264 16.64 -22.82 5.11
C PHE A 264 15.88 -23.27 3.86
N LYS A 265 16.35 -24.31 3.19
CA LYS A 265 15.73 -24.87 1.95
C LYS A 265 14.26 -25.26 2.11
N ASN A 266 13.84 -25.66 3.30
CA ASN A 266 12.52 -26.24 3.55
C ASN A 266 11.44 -25.23 4.01
N VAL A 267 11.76 -23.94 4.15
CA VAL A 267 10.78 -22.93 4.58
C VAL A 267 9.61 -22.84 3.59
N LYS A 268 9.84 -23.05 2.29
CA LYS A 268 8.81 -23.09 1.25
C LYS A 268 7.85 -24.29 1.34
N THR A 269 8.25 -25.38 2.01
CA THR A 269 7.46 -26.62 2.06
C THR A 269 6.48 -26.64 3.24
N MET A 270 6.71 -25.82 4.26
CA MET A 270 5.82 -25.75 5.43
C MET A 270 4.52 -24.96 5.15
N GLN A 271 4.48 -24.14 4.11
CA GLN A 271 3.34 -23.29 3.76
C GLN A 271 2.17 -24.02 3.09
N LYS A 272 2.32 -25.30 2.69
CA LYS A 272 1.28 -26.06 1.95
C LYS A 272 0.37 -26.93 2.81
N LYS A 273 0.59 -27.03 4.13
CA LYS A 273 -0.34 -27.71 5.03
C LYS A 273 -1.30 -26.68 5.60
N GLY A 274 -2.48 -26.59 4.99
CA GLY A 274 -3.52 -25.61 5.34
C GLY A 274 -3.83 -25.62 6.83
N VAL A 275 -3.81 -24.45 7.43
CA VAL A 275 -4.46 -24.19 8.72
C VAL A 275 -5.95 -24.21 8.42
N ALA A 276 -6.68 -25.21 8.95
CA ALA A 276 -8.12 -25.19 8.94
C ALA A 276 -8.56 -23.93 9.71
N ALA A 277 -9.30 -23.05 9.04
CA ALA A 277 -9.89 -21.89 9.70
C ALA A 277 -10.83 -22.41 10.80
N THR A 278 -10.45 -22.21 12.06
CA THR A 278 -11.41 -22.33 13.14
C THR A 278 -12.39 -21.18 12.98
N LYS A 279 -13.69 -21.50 12.87
CA LYS A 279 -14.74 -20.48 12.94
C LYS A 279 -14.61 -19.80 14.30
N ASP A 280 -14.06 -18.60 14.29
CA ASP A 280 -14.01 -17.75 15.48
C ASP A 280 -15.37 -17.05 15.60
N PRO A 281 -16.15 -17.27 16.68
CA PRO A 281 -17.45 -16.64 16.88
C PRO A 281 -17.37 -15.21 17.41
N GLY A 282 -16.24 -14.47 17.27
CA GLY A 282 -15.98 -13.31 18.10
C GLY A 282 -15.64 -11.98 17.44
N PHE A 283 -15.79 -11.80 16.13
CA PHE A 283 -15.42 -10.49 15.52
C PHE A 283 -16.53 -9.43 15.52
N SER A 284 -17.77 -9.78 15.90
CA SER A 284 -18.89 -8.84 15.97
C SER A 284 -18.90 -7.96 17.23
N ASP A 285 -18.20 -8.35 18.31
CA ASP A 285 -18.33 -7.68 19.61
C ASP A 285 -17.25 -6.65 19.94
N CYS A 286 -16.28 -6.45 19.05
CA CYS A 286 -15.20 -5.47 19.29
C CYS A 286 -15.47 -4.05 18.72
N ILE A 287 -16.63 -3.77 18.16
CA ILE A 287 -16.95 -2.47 17.55
C ILE A 287 -18.30 -1.96 18.07
N GLN A 288 -18.43 -1.73 19.37
CA GLN A 288 -19.35 -0.71 19.87
C GLN A 288 -18.53 0.36 20.59
N PRO A 289 -18.58 1.63 20.16
CA PRO A 289 -18.12 2.72 21.01
C PRO A 289 -19.16 2.92 22.10
N ASP A 290 -18.75 2.86 23.35
CA ASP A 290 -19.50 3.45 24.47
C ASP A 290 -19.66 4.94 24.18
N ILE A 291 -20.86 5.32 23.75
CA ILE A 291 -21.29 6.73 23.73
C ILE A 291 -22.16 6.90 24.96
N THR A 292 -21.57 7.38 26.02
CA THR A 292 -22.25 8.13 27.08
C THR A 292 -21.51 9.44 27.27
#